data_c724ae9a69404423a845d49c5fe03eca
#
_entry.id   c724ae9a69404423a845d49c5fe03eca
#
_cell.length_a   1.000
_cell.length_b   1.000
_cell.length_c   1.000
_cell.angle_alpha   90.00
_cell.angle_beta   90.00
_cell.angle_gamma   90.00
#
_symmetry.space_group_name_H-M   'P 1'
#
loop_
_entity.id
_entity.type
_entity.pdbx_description
1 polymer ?
#
loop_
_entity_poly.entity_id
_entity_poly.type
_entity_poly.pdbx_seq_one_letter_code
_entity_poly.pdbx_strand_id
1 'polypeptide(L)'
;MECSGVLPTTQFAYRKNLGTCDALLSVSHTLQSALESGQEARIVQIDCSAALDRVNHLGILYKLCSVGIGGSVLSILTPFLSNRSQLVMVDGCRSKLVNVVSGVPKGSVLGPLLFLLYTL
;
A
#
# COMPACT_ATOMS: atom_id res chain seq x y z
N MET A 1 13.21 -5.85 8.81
CA MET A 1 12.45 -7.10 8.65
C MET A 1 12.17 -7.23 7.15
N GLU A 2 12.94 -8.03 6.45
CA GLU A 2 12.64 -8.34 5.06
C GLU A 2 11.57 -9.44 5.08
N CYS A 3 10.39 -9.14 4.56
CA CYS A 3 9.39 -10.15 4.27
C CYS A 3 9.80 -10.91 3.00
N SER A 4 10.97 -11.58 3.07
CA SER A 4 11.46 -12.42 1.99
C SER A 4 10.48 -13.58 1.80
N GLY A 5 9.71 -13.52 0.72
CA GLY A 5 8.72 -14.51 0.35
C GLY A 5 7.26 -14.04 0.37
N VAL A 6 6.94 -12.90 0.99
CA VAL A 6 5.57 -12.36 1.00
C VAL A 6 5.33 -11.43 -0.20
N LEU A 7 6.34 -10.62 -0.56
CA LEU A 7 6.23 -9.68 -1.68
C LEU A 7 6.72 -10.30 -2.99
N PRO A 8 5.98 -10.15 -4.10
CA PRO A 8 6.43 -10.60 -5.41
C PRO A 8 7.72 -9.88 -5.84
N THR A 9 8.53 -10.52 -6.65
CA THR A 9 9.80 -9.96 -7.16
C THR A 9 9.59 -8.70 -8.01
N THR A 10 8.42 -8.58 -8.61
CA THR A 10 8.01 -7.42 -9.42
C THR A 10 7.53 -6.21 -8.60
N GLN A 11 7.45 -6.33 -7.28
CA GLN A 11 7.13 -5.21 -6.40
C GLN A 11 8.37 -4.38 -6.12
N PHE A 12 8.43 -3.15 -6.60
CA PHE A 12 9.55 -2.23 -6.41
C PHE A 12 9.34 -1.26 -5.26
N ALA A 13 8.11 -0.76 -5.10
CA ALA A 13 7.81 0.23 -4.06
C ALA A 13 7.91 -0.35 -2.64
N TYR A 14 8.41 0.47 -1.71
CA TYR A 14 8.57 0.14 -0.28
C TYR A 14 9.47 -1.07 0.01
N ARG A 15 10.40 -1.37 -0.87
CA ARG A 15 11.45 -2.37 -0.67
C ARG A 15 12.80 -1.72 -0.48
N LYS A 16 13.64 -2.35 0.33
CA LYS A 16 15.01 -1.90 0.57
C LYS A 16 15.81 -1.96 -0.73
N ASN A 17 16.55 -0.90 -1.02
CA ASN A 17 17.43 -0.77 -2.17
C ASN A 17 16.72 -0.87 -3.54
N LEU A 18 15.41 -0.69 -3.59
CA LEU A 18 14.65 -0.59 -4.84
C LEU A 18 13.90 0.74 -4.89
N GLY A 19 13.80 1.31 -6.08
CA GLY A 19 13.15 2.58 -6.31
C GLY A 19 12.44 2.66 -7.67
N THR A 20 11.97 3.84 -7.99
CA THR A 20 11.28 4.13 -9.26
C THR A 20 12.17 3.92 -10.47
N CYS A 21 13.48 4.20 -10.35
CA CYS A 21 14.45 3.97 -11.43
C CYS A 21 14.57 2.48 -11.77
N ASP A 22 14.58 1.60 -10.76
CA ASP A 22 14.65 0.15 -10.95
C ASP A 22 13.39 -0.37 -11.65
N ALA A 23 12.22 0.14 -11.25
CA ALA A 23 10.95 -0.18 -11.88
C ALA A 23 10.93 0.23 -13.36
N LEU A 24 11.35 1.47 -13.66
CA LEU A 24 11.41 1.99 -15.03
C LEU A 24 12.41 1.21 -15.88
N LEU A 25 13.57 0.89 -15.34
CA LEU A 25 14.59 0.10 -16.03
C LEU A 25 14.05 -1.30 -16.37
N SER A 26 13.37 -1.96 -15.43
CA SER A 26 12.77 -3.27 -15.65
C SER A 26 11.71 -3.23 -16.77
N VAL A 27 10.83 -2.23 -16.75
CA VAL A 27 9.80 -2.05 -17.79
C VAL A 27 10.45 -1.76 -19.14
N SER A 28 11.42 -0.82 -19.20
CA SER A 28 12.10 -0.46 -20.44
C SER A 28 12.84 -1.64 -21.05
N HIS A 29 13.54 -2.43 -20.24
CA HIS A 29 14.24 -3.63 -20.70
C HIS A 29 13.28 -4.67 -21.26
N THR A 30 12.15 -4.90 -20.58
CA THR A 30 11.12 -5.84 -21.07
C THR A 30 10.54 -5.41 -22.42
N LEU A 31 10.24 -4.11 -22.56
CA LEU A 31 9.71 -3.56 -23.80
C LEU A 31 10.72 -3.65 -24.96
N GLN A 32 11.95 -3.25 -24.69
CA GLN A 32 13.03 -3.29 -25.68
C GLN A 32 13.28 -4.73 -26.17
N SER A 33 13.36 -5.69 -25.25
CA SER A 33 13.55 -7.10 -25.61
C SER A 33 12.42 -7.65 -26.47
N ALA A 34 11.17 -7.26 -26.21
CA ALA A 34 10.03 -7.63 -27.04
C ALA A 34 10.14 -7.05 -28.46
N LEU A 35 10.49 -5.76 -28.57
CA LEU A 35 10.65 -5.09 -29.87
C LEU A 35 11.83 -5.68 -30.70
N GLU A 36 12.96 -5.94 -30.05
CA GLU A 36 14.12 -6.59 -30.69
C GLU A 36 13.79 -7.99 -31.21
N SER A 37 12.86 -8.68 -30.56
CA SER A 37 12.34 -9.99 -30.98
C SER A 37 11.24 -9.89 -32.05
N GLY A 38 10.96 -8.70 -32.55
CA GLY A 38 9.91 -8.46 -33.55
C GLY A 38 8.49 -8.61 -33.04
N GLN A 39 8.30 -8.54 -31.70
CA GLN A 39 6.99 -8.64 -31.06
C GLN A 39 6.38 -7.25 -30.85
N GLU A 40 5.06 -7.17 -30.80
CA GLU A 40 4.37 -5.99 -30.32
C GLU A 40 4.34 -5.95 -28.79
N ALA A 41 4.57 -4.77 -28.21
CA ALA A 41 4.45 -4.55 -26.78
C ALA A 41 3.29 -3.59 -26.49
N ARG A 42 2.45 -3.94 -25.52
CA ARG A 42 1.34 -3.10 -25.04
C ARG A 42 1.42 -2.93 -23.54
N ILE A 43 1.32 -1.69 -23.06
CA ILE A 43 1.33 -1.37 -21.64
C ILE A 43 -0.08 -1.01 -21.21
N VAL A 44 -0.55 -1.61 -20.11
CA VAL A 44 -1.76 -1.20 -19.42
C VAL A 44 -1.35 -0.68 -18.05
N GLN A 45 -1.60 0.59 -17.79
CA GLN A 45 -1.35 1.21 -16.50
C GLN A 45 -2.64 1.27 -15.70
N ILE A 46 -2.61 0.73 -14.48
CA ILE A 46 -3.74 0.76 -13.54
C ILE A 46 -3.33 1.61 -12.34
N ASP A 47 -4.17 2.56 -11.95
CA ASP A 47 -3.99 3.38 -10.78
C ASP A 47 -5.22 3.31 -9.86
N CYS A 48 -4.98 3.31 -8.55
CA CYS A 48 -6.02 3.23 -7.53
C CYS A 48 -6.31 4.62 -6.95
N SER A 49 -7.44 5.20 -7.31
CA SER A 49 -7.89 6.47 -6.73
C SER A 49 -8.07 6.38 -5.21
N ALA A 50 -7.43 7.29 -4.46
CA ALA A 50 -7.48 7.35 -3.00
C ALA A 50 -7.12 6.01 -2.32
N ALA A 51 -6.10 5.34 -2.83
CA ALA A 51 -5.66 4.01 -2.42
C ALA A 51 -5.59 3.83 -0.89
N LEU A 52 -4.86 4.73 -0.21
CA LEU A 52 -4.68 4.67 1.25
C LEU A 52 -5.95 4.97 2.05
N ASP A 53 -6.91 5.71 1.48
CA ASP A 53 -8.17 6.08 2.15
C ASP A 53 -9.23 4.97 2.06
N ARG A 54 -9.09 4.06 1.11
CA ARG A 54 -10.07 3.01 0.81
C ARG A 54 -9.74 1.65 1.41
N VAL A 55 -8.67 1.53 2.16
CA VAL A 55 -8.30 0.28 2.83
C VAL A 55 -9.39 -0.11 3.83
N ASN A 56 -9.97 -1.28 3.65
CA ASN A 56 -10.93 -1.84 4.60
C ASN A 56 -10.21 -2.36 5.85
N HIS A 57 -10.59 -1.89 7.04
CA HIS A 57 -9.91 -2.25 8.29
C HIS A 57 -10.01 -3.74 8.61
N LEU A 58 -11.18 -4.36 8.44
CA LEU A 58 -11.33 -5.79 8.66
C LEU A 58 -10.57 -6.61 7.62
N GLY A 59 -10.62 -6.16 6.36
CA GLY A 59 -9.91 -6.82 5.25
C GLY A 59 -8.40 -6.87 5.48
N ILE A 60 -7.79 -5.76 5.95
CA ILE A 60 -6.36 -5.78 6.22
C ILE A 60 -6.00 -6.62 7.44
N LEU A 61 -6.80 -6.62 8.51
CA LEU A 61 -6.57 -7.47 9.67
C LEU A 61 -6.64 -8.95 9.29
N TYR A 62 -7.63 -9.33 8.47
CA TYR A 62 -7.71 -10.69 7.92
C TYR A 62 -6.48 -11.06 7.09
N LYS A 63 -6.04 -10.15 6.22
CA LYS A 63 -4.86 -10.34 5.37
C LYS A 63 -3.58 -10.50 6.19
N LEU A 64 -3.40 -9.70 7.24
CA LEU A 64 -2.28 -9.81 8.18
C LEU A 64 -2.26 -11.20 8.85
N CYS A 65 -3.42 -11.69 9.29
CA CYS A 65 -3.53 -13.03 9.84
C CYS A 65 -3.11 -14.10 8.82
N SER A 66 -3.54 -13.97 7.57
CA SER A 66 -3.23 -14.95 6.51
C SER A 66 -1.74 -15.06 6.17
N VAL A 67 -0.98 -13.97 6.37
CA VAL A 67 0.49 -13.97 6.20
C VAL A 67 1.25 -14.28 7.50
N GLY A 68 0.56 -14.79 8.53
CA GLY A 68 1.16 -15.23 9.78
C GLY A 68 1.42 -14.12 10.81
N ILE A 69 0.91 -12.91 10.58
CA ILE A 69 1.01 -11.81 11.55
C ILE A 69 -0.17 -11.89 12.52
N GLY A 70 0.13 -12.21 13.78
CA GLY A 70 -0.88 -12.43 14.82
C GLY A 70 -0.49 -11.87 16.19
N GLY A 71 -1.21 -12.28 17.21
CA GLY A 71 -0.89 -12.00 18.62
C GLY A 71 -0.77 -10.49 18.93
N SER A 72 0.32 -10.12 19.59
CA SER A 72 0.58 -8.76 20.06
C SER A 72 0.63 -7.72 18.93
N VAL A 73 1.03 -8.12 17.72
CA VAL A 73 1.08 -7.19 16.58
C VAL A 73 -0.32 -6.79 16.16
N LEU A 74 -1.24 -7.73 16.05
CA LEU A 74 -2.65 -7.43 15.73
C LEU A 74 -3.32 -6.60 16.83
N SER A 75 -3.01 -6.86 18.10
CA SER A 75 -3.57 -6.07 19.21
C SER A 75 -3.14 -4.59 19.18
N ILE A 76 -1.98 -4.29 18.59
CA ILE A 76 -1.50 -2.93 18.36
C ILE A 76 -2.11 -2.33 17.08
N LEU A 77 -2.18 -3.11 16.00
CA LEU A 77 -2.67 -2.61 14.71
C LEU A 77 -4.18 -2.40 14.68
N THR A 78 -4.93 -3.17 15.45
CA THR A 78 -6.40 -3.00 15.50
C THR A 78 -6.81 -1.60 15.99
N PRO A 79 -6.37 -1.09 17.14
CA PRO A 79 -6.69 0.28 17.55
C PRO A 79 -6.00 1.35 16.69
N PHE A 80 -4.84 1.05 16.10
CA PHE A 80 -4.18 1.96 15.16
C PHE A 80 -5.03 2.22 13.91
N LEU A 81 -5.77 1.24 13.44
CA LEU A 81 -6.66 1.36 12.28
C LEU A 81 -8.06 1.84 12.67
N SER A 82 -8.63 1.29 13.74
CA SER A 82 -10.02 1.49 14.16
C SER A 82 -10.15 2.60 15.21
N ASN A 83 -11.39 2.98 15.52
CA ASN A 83 -11.73 3.96 16.58
C ASN A 83 -11.06 5.33 16.41
N ARG A 84 -10.80 5.73 15.18
CA ARG A 84 -10.24 7.04 14.84
C ARG A 84 -11.34 8.00 14.42
N SER A 85 -11.15 9.27 14.74
CA SER A 85 -12.01 10.35 14.28
C SER A 85 -11.14 11.45 13.68
N GLN A 86 -11.71 12.19 12.76
CA GLN A 86 -11.04 13.31 12.10
C GLN A 86 -11.91 14.57 12.11
N LEU A 87 -11.29 15.70 12.10
CA LEU A 87 -11.91 17.01 11.87
C LEU A 87 -11.00 17.84 10.96
N VAL A 88 -11.58 18.78 10.26
CA VAL A 88 -10.85 19.75 9.45
C VAL A 88 -10.79 21.07 10.21
N MET A 89 -9.62 21.71 10.20
CA MET A 89 -9.42 23.03 10.80
C MET A 89 -8.90 23.99 9.72
N VAL A 90 -9.61 25.10 9.52
CA VAL A 90 -9.25 26.16 8.57
C VAL A 90 -9.45 27.50 9.27
N ASP A 91 -8.43 28.32 9.30
CA ASP A 91 -8.45 29.67 9.91
C ASP A 91 -9.03 29.70 11.33
N GLY A 92 -8.67 28.71 12.15
CA GLY A 92 -9.15 28.58 13.52
C GLY A 92 -10.57 28.01 13.68
N CYS A 93 -11.30 27.83 12.58
CA CYS A 93 -12.62 27.21 12.57
C CYS A 93 -12.50 25.68 12.45
N ARG A 94 -13.28 24.95 13.28
CA ARG A 94 -13.28 23.48 13.30
C ARG A 94 -14.56 22.92 12.68
N SER A 95 -14.41 21.91 11.83
CA SER A 95 -15.55 21.12 11.36
C SER A 95 -16.12 20.23 12.48
N LYS A 96 -17.23 19.57 12.19
CA LYS A 96 -17.71 18.47 13.04
C LYS A 96 -16.71 17.32 13.03
N LEU A 97 -16.63 16.61 14.15
CA LEU A 97 -15.86 15.38 14.28
C LEU A 97 -16.57 14.27 13.50
N VAL A 98 -15.83 13.55 12.65
CA VAL A 98 -16.35 12.45 11.82
C VAL A 98 -15.51 11.20 12.09
N ASN A 99 -16.16 10.07 12.26
CA ASN A 99 -15.48 8.79 12.44
C ASN A 99 -14.80 8.34 11.15
N VAL A 100 -13.58 7.82 11.28
CA VAL A 100 -12.81 7.24 10.16
C VAL A 100 -13.12 5.75 10.10
N VAL A 101 -13.91 5.36 9.09
CA VAL A 101 -14.39 3.97 8.91
C VAL A 101 -13.53 3.13 7.96
N SER A 102 -12.61 3.77 7.23
CA SER A 102 -11.69 3.13 6.29
C SER A 102 -10.38 3.89 6.19
N GLY A 103 -9.43 3.30 5.53
CA GLY A 103 -8.13 3.88 5.24
C GLY A 103 -7.11 3.73 6.35
N VAL A 104 -5.85 3.94 5.95
CA VAL A 104 -4.69 3.94 6.84
C VAL A 104 -4.23 5.36 7.13
N PRO A 105 -3.64 5.64 8.31
CA PRO A 105 -3.17 6.98 8.65
C PRO A 105 -2.12 7.47 7.66
N LYS A 106 -2.43 8.53 6.90
CA LYS A 106 -1.48 9.18 5.99
C LYS A 106 -0.33 9.81 6.78
N GLY A 107 0.87 9.78 6.21
CA GLY A 107 2.07 10.27 6.88
C GLY A 107 2.64 9.33 7.94
N SER A 108 2.01 8.20 8.23
CA SER A 108 2.58 7.18 9.10
C SER A 108 3.53 6.24 8.32
N VAL A 109 4.54 5.72 9.01
CA VAL A 109 5.46 4.71 8.44
C VAL A 109 4.74 3.41 8.11
N LEU A 110 3.71 3.06 8.87
CA LEU A 110 2.95 1.82 8.71
C LEU A 110 1.91 1.89 7.58
N GLY A 111 1.39 3.08 7.25
CA GLY A 111 0.34 3.24 6.24
C GLY A 111 0.66 2.59 4.90
N PRO A 112 1.78 2.96 4.25
CA PRO A 112 2.19 2.36 2.99
C PRO A 112 2.43 0.85 3.07
N LEU A 113 3.03 0.38 4.16
CA LEU A 113 3.29 -1.05 4.37
C LEU A 113 2.00 -1.85 4.52
N LEU A 114 1.04 -1.33 5.28
CA LEU A 114 -0.27 -1.93 5.46
C LEU A 114 -1.06 -1.97 4.15
N PHE A 115 -0.99 -0.90 3.36
CA PHE A 115 -1.59 -0.88 2.03
C PHE A 115 -0.97 -1.93 1.11
N LEU A 116 0.36 -2.04 1.09
CA LEU A 116 1.06 -3.03 0.30
C LEU A 116 0.61 -4.45 0.67
N LEU A 117 0.55 -4.78 1.96
CA LEU A 117 0.06 -6.08 2.43
C LEU A 117 -1.42 -6.32 2.10
N TYR A 118 -2.23 -5.26 2.06
CA TYR A 118 -3.65 -5.34 1.71
C TYR A 118 -3.87 -5.70 0.23
N THR A 119 -2.97 -5.27 -0.66
CA THR A 119 -3.08 -5.48 -2.12
C THR A 119 -2.49 -6.81 -2.60
N LEU A 120 -1.77 -7.53 -1.75
CA LEU A 120 -1.26 -8.89 -2.01
C LEU A 120 -2.41 -9.90 -2.01
#